data_d13a8fe2b6927f147334e0df6a3e367c
#
_entry.id   d13a8fe2b6927f147334e0df6a3e367c
#
_cell.length_a   1.000
_cell.length_b   1.000
_cell.length_c   1.000
_cell.angle_alpha   90.00
_cell.angle_beta   90.00
_cell.angle_gamma   90.00
#
_symmetry.space_group_name_H-M   'P 1'
#
loop_
_entity.id
_entity.type
_entity.pdbx_description
1 polymer ?
#
loop_
_entity_poly.entity_id
_entity_poly.type
_entity_poly.pdbx_seq_one_letter_code
_entity_poly.pdbx_strand_id
1 'polypeptide(L)'
;MDYTASMARAQAGHGVTGVIPAGTGAGYASANPAAAGPGAIRAGQPSQPAQPGFAMPTMHTLALNHVNFTLREGETVAVMGPSGSGKSTLLHALAGIIKPTAGTVIFRGADLSRMSDAERTKLRRNDFGFVFQSGQLLPELPAVENIALPMMLDGMPYRTATDTAILWLERMGLRALTTHRPGEMSGGQMQRIAIARALAVKPAVVFADEPTGALDQATGREVMGILMAAARDNGSAVVVVTHDPNVASFCGRTVMMQDGRLHQTDANPNPAPAGGGCQPQADWGWPEGAEPPSASLRSAAPAGGSETTAGGAR
;
A
#
# COMPACT_ATOMS: atom_id res chain seq x y z
N MET A 1 -3.28 -6.45 -19.13
CA MET A 1 -2.45 -5.20 -19.02
C MET A 1 -1.35 -5.49 -18.02
N ASP A 2 -0.12 -5.30 -18.40
CA ASP A 2 1.01 -5.64 -17.53
C ASP A 2 1.41 -4.46 -16.65
N TYR A 3 1.68 -4.75 -15.37
CA TYR A 3 2.32 -3.83 -14.45
C TYR A 3 3.81 -4.16 -14.40
N THR A 4 4.64 -3.26 -14.88
CA THR A 4 6.09 -3.49 -14.94
C THR A 4 6.80 -2.43 -14.12
N ALA A 5 7.62 -2.84 -13.15
CA ALA A 5 8.56 -2.01 -12.46
C ALA A 5 9.98 -2.45 -12.82
N SER A 6 10.71 -1.58 -13.51
CA SER A 6 12.13 -1.76 -13.82
C SER A 6 12.90 -0.67 -13.09
N MET A 7 13.69 -1.07 -12.11
CA MET A 7 14.58 -0.17 -11.40
C MET A 7 16.00 -0.35 -11.94
N ALA A 8 16.42 0.63 -12.74
CA ALA A 8 17.74 0.77 -13.36
C ALA A 8 18.12 -0.29 -14.43
N ARG A 9 17.83 0.02 -15.69
CA ARG A 9 18.73 -0.34 -16.78
C ARG A 9 19.70 0.82 -16.98
N ALA A 10 20.86 0.76 -16.34
CA ALA A 10 21.98 1.59 -16.75
C ALA A 10 22.51 1.02 -18.07
N GLN A 11 22.44 1.79 -19.15
CA GLN A 11 23.27 1.52 -20.33
C GLN A 11 24.74 1.57 -19.89
N ALA A 12 25.50 0.60 -20.37
CA ALA A 12 26.93 0.47 -20.08
C ALA A 12 27.67 1.80 -20.29
N GLY A 13 28.26 2.34 -19.23
CA GLY A 13 29.17 3.45 -19.38
C GLY A 13 29.41 4.35 -18.17
N HIS A 14 28.50 4.50 -17.25
CA HIS A 14 28.77 5.26 -16.02
C HIS A 14 27.85 4.74 -14.90
N GLY A 15 28.45 4.19 -13.87
CA GLY A 15 27.73 3.72 -12.69
C GLY A 15 27.04 4.86 -11.96
N VAL A 16 25.72 4.92 -12.09
CA VAL A 16 24.89 5.82 -11.26
C VAL A 16 24.30 4.97 -10.16
N THR A 17 24.88 5.09 -8.99
CA THR A 17 24.39 4.47 -7.75
C THR A 17 23.25 5.34 -7.23
N GLY A 18 22.02 4.89 -7.30
CA GLY A 18 20.88 5.59 -6.72
C GLY A 18 20.91 5.49 -5.19
N VAL A 19 21.14 6.60 -4.51
CA VAL A 19 21.17 6.70 -3.04
C VAL A 19 19.87 7.35 -2.58
N ILE A 20 19.12 6.64 -1.72
CA ILE A 20 18.00 7.25 -0.99
C ILE A 20 18.56 7.82 0.30
N PRO A 21 18.50 9.16 0.56
CA PRO A 21 18.91 9.69 1.85
C PRO A 21 17.99 9.17 2.94
N ALA A 22 18.59 8.63 4.00
CA ALA A 22 17.86 8.29 5.21
C ALA A 22 17.24 9.57 5.78
N GLY A 23 15.91 9.59 5.91
CA GLY A 23 15.20 10.69 6.54
C GLY A 23 15.70 10.85 7.97
N THR A 24 16.21 12.03 8.28
CA THR A 24 16.54 12.45 9.64
C THR A 24 15.26 12.44 10.47
N GLY A 25 15.15 11.49 11.41
CA GLY A 25 14.11 11.49 12.42
C GLY A 25 14.23 12.76 13.26
N ALA A 26 13.29 13.67 13.11
CA ALA A 26 13.11 14.80 14.00
C ALA A 26 12.61 14.26 15.34
N GLY A 27 13.51 14.14 16.33
CA GLY A 27 13.16 13.88 17.71
C GLY A 27 12.37 15.07 18.26
N TYR A 28 11.13 14.83 18.63
CA TYR A 28 10.35 15.78 19.43
C TYR A 28 10.93 15.80 20.85
N ALA A 29 11.75 16.83 21.13
CA ALA A 29 12.13 17.15 22.50
C ALA A 29 10.97 17.91 23.15
N SER A 30 10.32 17.30 24.13
CA SER A 30 9.37 17.97 25.01
C SER A 30 10.12 18.98 25.88
N ALA A 31 9.91 20.26 25.66
CA ALA A 31 10.38 21.31 26.53
C ALA A 31 9.50 21.41 27.76
N ASN A 32 10.03 21.17 28.93
CA ASN A 32 9.39 21.45 30.20
C ASN A 32 9.94 22.81 30.70
N PRO A 33 9.11 23.85 30.91
CA PRO A 33 9.58 25.13 31.43
C PRO A 33 9.31 25.21 32.93
N ALA A 34 10.34 25.01 33.76
CA ALA A 34 10.31 25.57 35.11
C ALA A 34 11.72 25.67 35.76
N ALA A 35 11.98 26.85 36.28
CA ALA A 35 12.96 27.22 37.27
C ALA A 35 14.19 28.00 36.77
N ALA A 36 13.99 29.31 36.72
CA ALA A 36 15.07 30.30 36.82
C ALA A 36 15.46 30.51 38.29
N GLY A 37 16.75 30.42 38.57
CA GLY A 37 17.37 30.86 39.81
C GLY A 37 18.74 31.54 39.50
N PRO A 38 19.07 32.69 40.11
CA PRO A 38 20.19 33.50 39.68
C PRO A 38 21.50 33.15 40.38
N GLY A 39 22.61 33.30 39.62
CA GLY A 39 23.90 33.64 40.22
C GLY A 39 24.96 32.54 40.26
N ALA A 40 25.93 32.67 39.37
CA ALA A 40 27.36 32.63 39.70
C ALA A 40 28.19 32.77 38.41
N ILE A 41 28.87 33.90 38.31
CA ILE A 41 29.93 34.16 37.33
C ILE A 41 31.11 33.26 37.73
N ARG A 42 31.52 32.30 36.91
CA ARG A 42 32.81 31.62 36.99
C ARG A 42 33.65 31.96 35.75
N ALA A 43 34.83 32.48 36.11
CA ALA A 43 35.90 32.89 35.22
C ALA A 43 36.38 31.76 34.28
N GLY A 44 36.83 32.19 33.11
CA GLY A 44 37.23 31.42 31.96
C GLY A 44 38.23 30.28 32.24
N GLN A 45 37.91 29.17 31.58
CA GLN A 45 38.93 28.17 31.22
C GLN A 45 39.26 28.35 29.75
N PRO A 46 40.55 28.22 29.32
CA PRO A 46 40.93 28.35 27.93
C PRO A 46 40.28 27.25 27.10
N SER A 47 39.62 27.66 26.03
CA SER A 47 39.04 26.76 25.06
C SER A 47 40.12 25.87 24.42
N GLN A 48 39.98 24.56 24.63
CA GLN A 48 40.77 23.60 23.85
C GLN A 48 40.45 23.74 22.36
N PRO A 49 41.49 23.64 21.51
CA PRO A 49 41.26 23.70 20.06
C PRO A 49 40.35 22.53 19.64
N ALA A 50 39.28 22.84 18.93
CA ALA A 50 38.38 21.86 18.36
C ALA A 50 39.20 20.84 17.55
N GLN A 51 39.15 19.59 17.96
CA GLN A 51 39.72 18.51 17.17
C GLN A 51 38.98 18.45 15.84
N PRO A 52 39.67 18.27 14.70
CA PRO A 52 39.00 18.10 13.42
C PRO A 52 38.08 16.90 13.53
N GLY A 53 36.77 17.16 13.46
CA GLY A 53 35.74 16.11 13.53
C GLY A 53 36.02 15.11 12.43
N PHE A 54 36.27 13.86 12.79
CA PHE A 54 36.19 12.75 11.85
C PHE A 54 34.77 12.74 11.31
N ALA A 55 34.61 13.27 10.09
CA ALA A 55 33.38 13.06 9.33
C ALA A 55 33.29 11.55 9.07
N MET A 56 32.44 10.87 9.85
CA MET A 56 32.10 9.49 9.56
C MET A 56 31.60 9.46 8.12
N PRO A 57 32.14 8.60 7.25
CA PRO A 57 31.58 8.44 5.92
C PRO A 57 30.13 8.02 6.10
N THR A 58 29.20 8.79 5.58
CA THR A 58 27.78 8.42 5.54
C THR A 58 27.67 7.19 4.66
N MET A 59 27.56 6.02 5.30
CA MET A 59 27.33 4.76 4.59
C MET A 59 25.88 4.82 4.08
N HIS A 60 25.73 5.14 2.83
CA HIS A 60 24.44 5.09 2.15
C HIS A 60 24.09 3.62 1.91
N THR A 61 23.10 3.11 2.62
CA THR A 61 22.57 1.78 2.38
C THR A 61 21.57 1.83 1.23
N LEU A 62 21.80 1.07 0.16
CA LEU A 62 20.85 0.91 -0.94
C LEU A 62 19.70 0.02 -0.46
N ALA A 63 18.52 0.61 -0.30
CA ALA A 63 17.32 -0.14 0.07
C ALA A 63 16.81 -1.04 -1.06
N LEU A 64 16.99 -0.61 -2.33
CA LEU A 64 16.68 -1.36 -3.55
C LEU A 64 17.86 -1.27 -4.50
N ASN A 65 18.32 -2.41 -5.01
CA ASN A 65 19.52 -2.53 -5.83
C ASN A 65 19.23 -3.31 -7.10
N HIS A 66 19.06 -2.60 -8.24
CA HIS A 66 18.79 -3.20 -9.56
C HIS A 66 17.60 -4.18 -9.54
N VAL A 67 16.49 -3.76 -8.94
CA VAL A 67 15.26 -4.55 -8.85
C VAL A 67 14.50 -4.49 -10.18
N ASN A 68 14.21 -5.65 -10.76
CA ASN A 68 13.28 -5.82 -11.86
C ASN A 68 12.08 -6.63 -11.35
N PHE A 69 10.89 -6.06 -11.47
CA PHE A 69 9.66 -6.69 -11.01
C PHE A 69 8.55 -6.48 -12.03
N THR A 70 7.80 -7.51 -12.31
CA THR A 70 6.62 -7.46 -13.20
C THR A 70 5.45 -8.10 -12.50
N LEU A 71 4.29 -7.47 -12.57
CA LEU A 71 3.02 -7.95 -12.05
C LEU A 71 1.99 -7.92 -13.17
N ARG A 72 1.33 -9.05 -13.42
CA ARG A 72 0.26 -9.18 -14.41
C ARG A 72 -1.10 -8.93 -13.76
N GLU A 73 -2.08 -8.60 -14.57
CA GLU A 73 -3.47 -8.46 -14.13
C GLU A 73 -3.97 -9.78 -13.50
N GLY A 74 -4.60 -9.69 -12.33
CA GLY A 74 -5.07 -10.85 -11.58
C GLY A 74 -3.98 -11.75 -10.98
N GLU A 75 -2.69 -11.43 -11.18
CA GLU A 75 -1.58 -12.20 -10.62
C GLU A 75 -1.44 -11.97 -9.10
N THR A 76 -1.13 -13.04 -8.36
CA THR A 76 -0.82 -12.96 -6.93
C THR A 76 0.64 -13.29 -6.68
N VAL A 77 1.38 -12.36 -6.07
CA VAL A 77 2.84 -12.49 -5.85
C VAL A 77 3.17 -12.27 -4.39
N ALA A 78 3.89 -13.21 -3.80
CA ALA A 78 4.51 -13.03 -2.49
C ALA A 78 5.95 -12.52 -2.64
N VAL A 79 6.30 -11.47 -1.92
CA VAL A 79 7.67 -10.96 -1.77
C VAL A 79 8.16 -11.37 -0.39
N MET A 80 9.06 -12.34 -0.34
CA MET A 80 9.61 -12.89 0.90
C MET A 80 11.06 -12.43 1.12
N GLY A 81 11.51 -12.52 2.37
CA GLY A 81 12.89 -12.22 2.74
C GLY A 81 13.03 -11.76 4.18
N PRO A 82 14.26 -11.68 4.70
CA PRO A 82 14.52 -11.27 6.07
C PRO A 82 14.09 -9.82 6.34
N SER A 83 13.98 -9.46 7.62
CA SER A 83 13.74 -8.06 8.00
C SER A 83 14.87 -7.17 7.49
N GLY A 84 14.53 -5.97 7.03
CA GLY A 84 15.51 -5.03 6.47
C GLY A 84 15.96 -5.31 5.03
N SER A 85 15.48 -6.38 4.37
CA SER A 85 15.90 -6.71 2.98
C SER A 85 15.36 -5.76 1.91
N GLY A 86 14.46 -4.81 2.26
CA GLY A 86 13.90 -3.82 1.34
C GLY A 86 12.48 -4.10 0.87
N LYS A 87 11.79 -5.14 1.38
CA LYS A 87 10.42 -5.55 0.94
C LYS A 87 9.39 -4.43 0.99
N SER A 88 9.23 -3.77 2.14
CA SER A 88 8.28 -2.66 2.29
C SER A 88 8.71 -1.46 1.43
N THR A 89 10.02 -1.23 1.23
CA THR A 89 10.52 -0.20 0.32
C THR A 89 10.13 -0.51 -1.12
N LEU A 90 10.22 -1.77 -1.55
CA LEU A 90 9.76 -2.20 -2.87
C LEU A 90 8.25 -1.96 -3.02
N LEU A 91 7.46 -2.42 -2.04
CA LEU A 91 6.00 -2.22 -2.04
C LEU A 91 5.65 -0.72 -2.15
N HIS A 92 6.30 0.13 -1.36
CA HIS A 92 6.06 1.58 -1.39
C HIS A 92 6.48 2.22 -2.71
N ALA A 93 7.56 1.74 -3.35
CA ALA A 93 7.97 2.21 -4.67
C ALA A 93 6.96 1.79 -5.75
N LEU A 94 6.52 0.52 -5.76
CA LEU A 94 5.49 0.02 -6.67
C LEU A 94 4.18 0.79 -6.53
N ALA A 95 3.79 1.09 -5.29
CA ALA A 95 2.58 1.86 -4.99
C ALA A 95 2.70 3.38 -5.26
N GLY A 96 3.85 3.86 -5.74
CA GLY A 96 4.08 5.28 -5.99
C GLY A 96 4.05 6.15 -4.72
N ILE A 97 4.24 5.55 -3.52
CA ILE A 97 4.36 6.27 -2.25
C ILE A 97 5.72 6.96 -2.21
N ILE A 98 6.78 6.23 -2.56
CA ILE A 98 8.14 6.79 -2.69
C ILE A 98 8.55 6.77 -4.16
N LYS A 99 9.30 7.81 -4.57
CA LYS A 99 9.94 7.82 -5.89
C LYS A 99 11.27 7.08 -5.80
N PRO A 100 11.57 6.15 -6.74
CA PRO A 100 12.90 5.57 -6.82
C PRO A 100 13.93 6.66 -7.16
N THR A 101 15.13 6.55 -6.61
CA THR A 101 16.25 7.47 -6.90
C THR A 101 16.70 7.31 -8.37
N ALA A 102 16.62 6.09 -8.89
CA ALA A 102 16.89 5.76 -10.29
C ALA A 102 15.95 4.65 -10.76
N GLY A 103 15.70 4.59 -12.07
CA GLY A 103 14.76 3.64 -12.67
C GLY A 103 13.35 4.19 -12.76
N THR A 104 12.41 3.33 -13.14
CA THR A 104 11.02 3.71 -13.44
C THR A 104 10.05 2.69 -12.85
N VAL A 105 8.86 3.15 -12.49
CA VAL A 105 7.73 2.31 -12.14
C VAL A 105 6.62 2.60 -13.13
N ILE A 106 6.23 1.60 -13.92
CA ILE A 106 5.23 1.77 -14.98
C ILE A 106 3.96 1.03 -14.57
N PHE A 107 2.83 1.75 -14.57
CA PHE A 107 1.50 1.20 -14.36
C PHE A 107 0.60 1.56 -15.53
N ARG A 108 0.05 0.56 -16.21
CA ARG A 108 -0.80 0.74 -17.41
C ARG A 108 -0.18 1.67 -18.46
N GLY A 109 1.13 1.56 -18.68
CA GLY A 109 1.87 2.36 -19.65
C GLY A 109 2.27 3.76 -19.15
N ALA A 110 1.87 4.18 -17.97
CA ALA A 110 2.22 5.47 -17.38
C ALA A 110 3.36 5.32 -16.37
N ASP A 111 4.38 6.20 -16.45
CA ASP A 111 5.51 6.23 -15.53
C ASP A 111 5.15 7.01 -14.26
N LEU A 112 5.00 6.31 -13.15
CA LEU A 112 4.67 6.88 -11.84
C LEU A 112 5.74 7.86 -11.33
N SER A 113 7.00 7.66 -11.75
CA SER A 113 8.13 8.50 -11.33
C SER A 113 8.02 9.93 -11.88
N ARG A 114 7.31 10.09 -13.01
CA ARG A 114 7.08 11.39 -13.67
C ARG A 114 5.78 12.06 -13.23
N MET A 115 4.90 11.35 -12.54
CA MET A 115 3.64 11.90 -12.06
C MET A 115 3.87 12.90 -10.93
N SER A 116 3.02 13.91 -10.85
CA SER A 116 2.89 14.79 -9.70
C SER A 116 2.39 14.04 -8.47
N ASP A 117 2.56 14.62 -7.28
CA ASP A 117 2.04 14.01 -6.03
C ASP A 117 0.51 13.88 -6.04
N ALA A 118 -0.19 14.85 -6.67
CA ALA A 118 -1.65 14.82 -6.80
C ALA A 118 -2.11 13.65 -7.70
N GLU A 119 -1.44 13.42 -8.84
CA GLU A 119 -1.74 12.31 -9.74
C GLU A 119 -1.47 10.97 -9.08
N ARG A 120 -0.33 10.80 -8.38
CA ARG A 120 -0.04 9.57 -7.63
C ARG A 120 -1.03 9.36 -6.48
N THR A 121 -1.48 10.42 -5.82
CA THR A 121 -2.49 10.33 -4.77
C THR A 121 -3.83 9.88 -5.32
N LYS A 122 -4.24 10.41 -6.49
CA LYS A 122 -5.45 9.95 -7.19
C LYS A 122 -5.34 8.47 -7.58
N LEU A 123 -4.19 8.05 -8.12
CA LEU A 123 -3.92 6.66 -8.49
C LEU A 123 -4.01 5.73 -7.26
N ARG A 124 -3.38 6.10 -6.14
CA ARG A 124 -3.45 5.32 -4.90
C ARG A 124 -4.87 5.19 -4.35
N ARG A 125 -5.71 6.21 -4.54
CA ARG A 125 -7.10 6.18 -4.07
C ARG A 125 -7.98 5.29 -4.94
N ASN A 126 -7.76 5.28 -6.27
CA ASN A 126 -8.71 4.70 -7.21
C ASN A 126 -8.27 3.32 -7.74
N ASP A 127 -6.97 3.13 -7.94
CA ASP A 127 -6.45 1.93 -8.61
C ASP A 127 -5.64 1.02 -7.66
N PHE A 128 -5.27 1.50 -6.46
CA PHE A 128 -4.49 0.74 -5.50
C PHE A 128 -5.24 0.54 -4.18
N GLY A 129 -5.30 -0.70 -3.71
CA GLY A 129 -5.76 -1.05 -2.37
C GLY A 129 -4.58 -1.30 -1.44
N PHE A 130 -4.73 -0.96 -0.15
CA PHE A 130 -3.67 -1.17 0.85
C PHE A 130 -4.20 -1.93 2.04
N VAL A 131 -3.49 -3.00 2.41
CA VAL A 131 -3.73 -3.80 3.61
C VAL A 131 -2.43 -3.85 4.41
N PHE A 132 -2.45 -3.33 5.63
CA PHE A 132 -1.29 -3.28 6.52
C PHE A 132 -1.45 -4.24 7.70
N GLN A 133 -0.35 -4.56 8.37
CA GLN A 133 -0.27 -5.48 9.50
C GLN A 133 -1.29 -5.17 10.63
N SER A 134 -1.49 -3.89 10.97
CA SER A 134 -2.41 -3.46 12.03
C SER A 134 -3.79 -3.01 11.51
N GLY A 135 -4.12 -3.27 10.23
CA GLY A 135 -5.35 -2.82 9.59
C GLY A 135 -5.42 -1.31 9.34
N GLN A 136 -4.77 -0.51 10.17
CA GLN A 136 -4.74 0.97 10.11
C GLN A 136 -6.11 1.60 9.84
N LEU A 137 -7.12 1.14 10.59
CA LEU A 137 -8.44 1.75 10.59
C LEU A 137 -8.40 3.06 11.37
N LEU A 138 -9.24 4.01 10.97
CA LEU A 138 -9.43 5.25 11.72
C LEU A 138 -10.24 4.96 12.99
N PRO A 139 -9.67 5.16 14.18
CA PRO A 139 -10.30 4.74 15.43
C PRO A 139 -11.57 5.55 15.78
N GLU A 140 -11.69 6.76 15.21
CA GLU A 140 -12.84 7.64 15.41
C GLU A 140 -14.05 7.23 14.57
N LEU A 141 -13.84 6.46 13.49
CA LEU A 141 -14.88 6.07 12.55
C LEU A 141 -15.39 4.66 12.82
N PRO A 142 -16.70 4.41 12.70
CA PRO A 142 -17.26 3.06 12.74
C PRO A 142 -16.80 2.25 11.52
N ALA A 143 -17.01 0.92 11.56
CA ALA A 143 -16.62 0.00 10.51
C ALA A 143 -17.13 0.41 9.13
N VAL A 144 -18.40 0.76 9.03
CA VAL A 144 -19.04 1.16 7.77
C VAL A 144 -18.36 2.40 7.15
N GLU A 145 -18.01 3.39 7.95
CA GLU A 145 -17.38 4.61 7.47
C GLU A 145 -15.91 4.39 7.13
N ASN A 146 -15.20 3.53 7.86
CA ASN A 146 -13.84 3.11 7.50
C ASN A 146 -13.81 2.50 6.09
N ILE A 147 -14.78 1.65 5.73
CA ILE A 147 -14.87 1.06 4.40
C ILE A 147 -15.34 2.08 3.36
N ALA A 148 -16.30 2.95 3.71
CA ALA A 148 -16.86 3.94 2.80
C ALA A 148 -15.89 5.08 2.44
N LEU A 149 -14.93 5.38 3.33
CA LEU A 149 -14.06 6.54 3.23
C LEU A 149 -13.36 6.70 1.88
N PRO A 150 -12.67 5.69 1.31
CA PRO A 150 -12.01 5.87 0.01
C PRO A 150 -12.98 6.19 -1.12
N MET A 151 -14.20 5.64 -1.09
CA MET A 151 -15.25 5.92 -2.07
C MET A 151 -15.77 7.36 -1.94
N MET A 152 -15.96 7.84 -0.71
CA MET A 152 -16.34 9.24 -0.44
C MET A 152 -15.25 10.22 -0.87
N LEU A 153 -13.99 9.89 -0.65
CA LEU A 153 -12.87 10.71 -1.11
C LEU A 153 -12.76 10.77 -2.63
N ASP A 154 -13.32 9.79 -3.34
CA ASP A 154 -13.44 9.81 -4.82
C ASP A 154 -14.71 10.51 -5.31
N GLY A 155 -15.50 11.10 -4.41
CA GLY A 155 -16.69 11.89 -4.74
C GLY A 155 -18.01 11.11 -4.69
N MET A 156 -18.01 9.85 -4.24
CA MET A 156 -19.25 9.09 -4.08
C MET A 156 -20.09 9.71 -2.95
N PRO A 157 -21.41 9.90 -3.15
CA PRO A 157 -22.30 10.39 -2.08
C PRO A 157 -22.25 9.47 -0.86
N TYR A 158 -22.30 10.06 0.34
CA TYR A 158 -22.20 9.35 1.62
C TYR A 158 -23.12 8.11 1.68
N ARG A 159 -24.41 8.28 1.33
CA ARG A 159 -25.38 7.19 1.37
C ARG A 159 -24.99 6.03 0.47
N THR A 160 -24.61 6.29 -0.78
CA THR A 160 -24.18 5.25 -1.72
C THR A 160 -22.90 4.55 -1.25
N ALA A 161 -21.95 5.30 -0.71
CA ALA A 161 -20.71 4.75 -0.18
C ALA A 161 -20.96 3.85 1.05
N THR A 162 -21.84 4.28 1.96
CA THR A 162 -22.20 3.48 3.14
C THR A 162 -23.05 2.26 2.78
N ASP A 163 -23.97 2.35 1.83
CA ASP A 163 -24.72 1.20 1.32
C ASP A 163 -23.77 0.15 0.73
N THR A 164 -22.78 0.58 -0.07
CA THR A 164 -21.73 -0.29 -0.61
C THR A 164 -20.87 -0.88 0.51
N ALA A 165 -20.52 -0.11 1.52
CA ALA A 165 -19.74 -0.57 2.66
C ALA A 165 -20.48 -1.63 3.49
N ILE A 166 -21.79 -1.51 3.63
CA ILE A 166 -22.64 -2.51 4.30
C ILE A 166 -22.59 -3.86 3.55
N LEU A 167 -22.67 -3.85 2.22
CA LEU A 167 -22.52 -5.06 1.41
C LEU A 167 -21.16 -5.73 1.61
N TRP A 168 -20.10 -4.93 1.74
CA TRP A 168 -18.77 -5.44 2.07
C TRP A 168 -18.71 -6.04 3.48
N LEU A 169 -19.35 -5.41 4.48
CA LEU A 169 -19.45 -5.95 5.83
C LEU A 169 -20.21 -7.30 5.85
N GLU A 170 -21.29 -7.40 5.09
CA GLU A 170 -22.03 -8.67 4.91
C GLU A 170 -21.13 -9.75 4.31
N ARG A 171 -20.42 -9.41 3.23
CA ARG A 171 -19.48 -10.30 2.56
C ARG A 171 -18.34 -10.76 3.48
N MET A 172 -17.90 -9.93 4.41
CA MET A 172 -16.88 -10.26 5.41
C MET A 172 -17.43 -11.00 6.63
N GLY A 173 -18.75 -11.25 6.68
CA GLY A 173 -19.41 -11.85 7.86
C GLY A 173 -19.46 -10.91 9.07
N LEU A 174 -19.38 -9.59 8.85
CA LEU A 174 -19.24 -8.57 9.89
C LEU A 174 -20.40 -7.57 9.94
N ARG A 175 -21.57 -7.89 9.35
CA ARG A 175 -22.71 -6.96 9.32
C ARG A 175 -23.10 -6.45 10.70
N ALA A 176 -23.02 -7.29 11.73
CA ALA A 176 -23.36 -6.91 13.10
C ALA A 176 -22.43 -5.81 13.66
N LEU A 177 -21.26 -5.61 13.07
CA LEU A 177 -20.27 -4.62 13.51
C LEU A 177 -20.35 -3.30 12.76
N THR A 178 -21.40 -3.06 11.97
CA THR A 178 -21.55 -1.87 11.10
C THR A 178 -21.28 -0.56 11.84
N THR A 179 -21.76 -0.40 13.07
CA THR A 179 -21.64 0.80 13.91
C THR A 179 -20.51 0.74 14.94
N HIS A 180 -19.82 -0.41 15.06
CA HIS A 180 -18.73 -0.57 16.02
C HIS A 180 -17.48 0.17 15.54
N ARG A 181 -16.68 0.63 16.51
CA ARG A 181 -15.38 1.26 16.26
C ARG A 181 -14.25 0.27 16.44
N PRO A 182 -13.06 0.53 15.87
CA PRO A 182 -11.90 -0.37 15.94
C PRO A 182 -11.56 -0.86 17.35
N GLY A 183 -11.69 0.01 18.38
CA GLY A 183 -11.44 -0.38 19.78
C GLY A 183 -12.39 -1.43 20.36
N GLU A 184 -13.48 -1.73 19.68
CA GLU A 184 -14.52 -2.68 20.09
C GLU A 184 -14.43 -4.01 19.33
N MET A 185 -13.35 -4.22 18.53
CA MET A 185 -13.21 -5.33 17.61
C MET A 185 -11.95 -6.16 17.88
N SER A 186 -12.02 -7.43 17.51
CA SER A 186 -10.82 -8.29 17.48
C SER A 186 -9.88 -7.91 16.34
N GLY A 187 -8.59 -8.31 16.44
CA GLY A 187 -7.60 -8.09 15.38
C GLY A 187 -8.04 -8.66 14.02
N GLY A 188 -8.59 -9.85 13.99
CA GLY A 188 -9.10 -10.47 12.76
C GLY A 188 -10.31 -9.74 12.18
N GLN A 189 -11.21 -9.19 13.01
CA GLN A 189 -12.32 -8.37 12.55
C GLN A 189 -11.82 -7.05 11.95
N MET A 190 -10.89 -6.37 12.61
CA MET A 190 -10.25 -5.15 12.08
C MET A 190 -9.56 -5.41 10.74
N GLN A 191 -8.86 -6.55 10.62
CA GLN A 191 -8.16 -6.90 9.38
C GLN A 191 -9.13 -7.18 8.23
N ARG A 192 -10.26 -7.87 8.48
CA ARG A 192 -11.31 -8.07 7.47
C ARG A 192 -11.93 -6.73 7.02
N ILE A 193 -12.12 -5.78 7.92
CA ILE A 193 -12.60 -4.43 7.58
C ILE A 193 -11.55 -3.69 6.74
N ALA A 194 -10.26 -3.81 7.06
CA ALA A 194 -9.18 -3.22 6.27
C ALA A 194 -9.12 -3.81 4.84
N ILE A 195 -9.35 -5.12 4.70
CA ILE A 195 -9.46 -5.78 3.39
C ILE A 195 -10.69 -5.26 2.63
N ALA A 196 -11.85 -5.17 3.28
CA ALA A 196 -13.06 -4.62 2.69
C ALA A 196 -12.83 -3.17 2.20
N ARG A 197 -12.19 -2.33 3.02
CA ARG A 197 -11.82 -0.96 2.66
C ARG A 197 -10.92 -0.89 1.43
N ALA A 198 -9.91 -1.76 1.39
CA ALA A 198 -8.97 -1.81 0.27
C ALA A 198 -9.64 -2.24 -1.04
N LEU A 199 -10.61 -3.15 -0.98
CA LEU A 199 -11.26 -3.75 -2.14
C LEU A 199 -12.54 -3.02 -2.58
N ALA A 200 -13.14 -2.17 -1.73
CA ALA A 200 -14.39 -1.48 -1.99
C ALA A 200 -14.34 -0.55 -3.22
N VAL A 201 -13.16 0.00 -3.51
CA VAL A 201 -12.93 0.84 -4.70
C VAL A 201 -12.63 0.03 -5.97
N LYS A 202 -12.64 -1.31 -5.90
CA LYS A 202 -12.26 -2.23 -6.98
C LYS A 202 -10.89 -1.88 -7.57
N PRO A 203 -9.82 -1.91 -6.76
CA PRO A 203 -8.49 -1.55 -7.20
C PRO A 203 -7.97 -2.52 -8.25
N ALA A 204 -7.08 -2.05 -9.15
CA ALA A 204 -6.36 -2.91 -10.06
C ALA A 204 -5.30 -3.75 -9.34
N VAL A 205 -4.69 -3.18 -8.29
CA VAL A 205 -3.65 -3.86 -7.50
C VAL A 205 -3.92 -3.67 -6.01
N VAL A 206 -3.81 -4.75 -5.24
CA VAL A 206 -3.80 -4.72 -3.77
C VAL A 206 -2.38 -4.94 -3.29
N PHE A 207 -1.89 -4.02 -2.47
CA PHE A 207 -0.61 -4.11 -1.77
C PHE A 207 -0.86 -4.49 -0.32
N ALA A 208 -0.33 -5.63 0.12
CA ALA A 208 -0.48 -6.14 1.48
C ALA A 208 0.90 -6.26 2.14
N ASP A 209 1.14 -5.48 3.19
CA ASP A 209 2.37 -5.50 3.98
C ASP A 209 2.13 -6.22 5.30
N GLU A 210 2.67 -7.44 5.42
CA GLU A 210 2.51 -8.35 6.59
C GLU A 210 1.04 -8.48 7.04
N PRO A 211 0.09 -8.83 6.15
CA PRO A 211 -1.35 -8.69 6.40
C PRO A 211 -1.89 -9.55 7.57
N THR A 212 -1.10 -10.50 8.05
CA THR A 212 -1.48 -11.40 9.16
C THR A 212 -0.50 -11.35 10.33
N GLY A 213 0.50 -10.46 10.30
CA GLY A 213 1.57 -10.44 11.28
C GLY A 213 1.15 -10.12 12.73
N ALA A 214 -0.07 -9.60 12.93
CA ALA A 214 -0.66 -9.34 14.25
C ALA A 214 -1.71 -10.38 14.67
N LEU A 215 -1.88 -11.48 13.91
CA LEU A 215 -2.94 -12.48 14.09
C LEU A 215 -2.33 -13.83 14.47
N ASP A 216 -3.11 -14.66 15.16
CA ASP A 216 -2.79 -16.08 15.31
C ASP A 216 -2.88 -16.82 13.97
N GLN A 217 -2.24 -17.98 13.88
CA GLN A 217 -2.14 -18.73 12.63
C GLN A 217 -3.48 -19.15 12.02
N ALA A 218 -4.50 -19.47 12.82
CA ALA A 218 -5.79 -19.90 12.32
C ALA A 218 -6.54 -18.72 11.72
N THR A 219 -6.64 -17.63 12.47
CA THR A 219 -7.23 -16.35 12.02
C THR A 219 -6.48 -15.80 10.81
N GLY A 220 -5.14 -15.88 10.81
CA GLY A 220 -4.32 -15.43 9.69
C GLY A 220 -4.62 -16.17 8.39
N ARG A 221 -4.78 -17.50 8.44
CA ARG A 221 -5.16 -18.31 7.26
C ARG A 221 -6.54 -17.94 6.74
N GLU A 222 -7.51 -17.75 7.63
CA GLU A 222 -8.86 -17.34 7.26
C GLU A 222 -8.85 -15.97 6.56
N VAL A 223 -8.16 -14.99 7.14
CA VAL A 223 -8.03 -13.65 6.59
C VAL A 223 -7.35 -13.65 5.22
N MET A 224 -6.29 -14.47 5.04
CA MET A 224 -5.64 -14.63 3.73
C MET A 224 -6.56 -15.26 2.71
N GLY A 225 -7.32 -16.28 3.07
CA GLY A 225 -8.32 -16.89 2.20
C GLY A 225 -9.37 -15.88 1.72
N ILE A 226 -9.88 -15.05 2.63
CA ILE A 226 -10.83 -13.98 2.33
C ILE A 226 -10.22 -12.95 1.38
N LEU A 227 -8.98 -12.49 1.66
CA LEU A 227 -8.28 -11.52 0.81
C LEU A 227 -8.13 -12.04 -0.62
N MET A 228 -7.63 -13.28 -0.78
CA MET A 228 -7.39 -13.88 -2.10
C MET A 228 -8.68 -14.14 -2.87
N ALA A 229 -9.73 -14.61 -2.21
CA ALA A 229 -11.04 -14.82 -2.83
C ALA A 229 -11.63 -13.49 -3.31
N ALA A 230 -11.69 -12.48 -2.42
CA ALA A 230 -12.27 -11.19 -2.75
C ALA A 230 -11.47 -10.41 -3.81
N ALA A 231 -10.13 -10.53 -3.82
CA ALA A 231 -9.29 -9.93 -4.85
C ALA A 231 -9.51 -10.59 -6.22
N ARG A 232 -9.65 -11.92 -6.25
CA ARG A 232 -9.96 -12.67 -7.48
C ARG A 232 -11.30 -12.25 -8.07
N ASP A 233 -12.34 -12.17 -7.25
CA ASP A 233 -13.68 -11.78 -7.68
C ASP A 233 -13.71 -10.34 -8.24
N ASN A 234 -12.82 -9.48 -7.73
CA ASN A 234 -12.65 -8.14 -8.25
C ASN A 234 -11.74 -8.05 -9.49
N GLY A 235 -11.04 -9.13 -9.85
CA GLY A 235 -10.02 -9.12 -10.90
C GLY A 235 -8.74 -8.35 -10.51
N SER A 236 -8.52 -8.12 -9.21
CA SER A 236 -7.36 -7.39 -8.69
C SER A 236 -6.11 -8.27 -8.67
N ALA A 237 -4.96 -7.73 -9.07
CA ALA A 237 -3.68 -8.34 -8.76
C ALA A 237 -3.32 -8.10 -7.28
N VAL A 238 -2.52 -8.99 -6.68
CA VAL A 238 -2.12 -8.87 -5.26
C VAL A 238 -0.61 -9.00 -5.12
N VAL A 239 -0.01 -8.05 -4.40
CA VAL A 239 1.39 -8.15 -3.94
C VAL A 239 1.39 -8.26 -2.43
N VAL A 240 1.84 -9.39 -1.91
CA VAL A 240 1.95 -9.64 -0.47
C VAL A 240 3.42 -9.59 -0.06
N VAL A 241 3.76 -8.74 0.87
CA VAL A 241 5.05 -8.75 1.55
C VAL A 241 4.90 -9.55 2.83
N THR A 242 5.73 -10.57 3.01
CA THR A 242 5.70 -11.39 4.22
C THR A 242 7.01 -12.11 4.46
N HIS A 243 7.25 -12.53 5.69
CA HIS A 243 8.31 -13.46 6.06
C HIS A 243 7.76 -14.86 6.37
N ASP A 244 6.42 -15.04 6.40
CA ASP A 244 5.77 -16.32 6.70
C ASP A 244 5.52 -17.13 5.40
N PRO A 245 6.14 -18.33 5.27
CA PRO A 245 5.90 -19.22 4.12
C PRO A 245 4.43 -19.66 3.98
N ASN A 246 3.70 -19.77 5.08
CA ASN A 246 2.27 -20.13 5.03
C ASN A 246 1.45 -19.05 4.34
N VAL A 247 1.76 -17.77 4.59
CA VAL A 247 1.13 -16.64 3.90
C VAL A 247 1.53 -16.62 2.43
N ALA A 248 2.81 -16.83 2.13
CA ALA A 248 3.31 -16.86 0.76
C ALA A 248 2.67 -18.00 -0.08
N SER A 249 2.29 -19.12 0.55
CA SER A 249 1.66 -20.26 -0.13
C SER A 249 0.29 -19.94 -0.75
N PHE A 250 -0.37 -18.87 -0.32
CA PHE A 250 -1.61 -18.38 -0.93
C PHE A 250 -1.40 -17.70 -2.28
N CYS A 251 -0.16 -17.32 -2.62
CA CYS A 251 0.18 -16.62 -3.85
C CYS A 251 0.61 -17.58 -4.95
N GLY A 252 0.30 -17.24 -6.20
CA GLY A 252 0.68 -18.04 -7.37
C GLY A 252 2.17 -18.02 -7.67
N ARG A 253 2.89 -16.97 -7.21
CA ARG A 253 4.35 -16.86 -7.39
C ARG A 253 4.99 -16.24 -6.14
N THR A 254 6.18 -16.73 -5.82
CA THR A 254 6.99 -16.18 -4.74
C THR A 254 8.31 -15.64 -5.31
N VAL A 255 8.73 -14.47 -4.85
CA VAL A 255 10.03 -13.88 -5.12
C VAL A 255 10.77 -13.65 -3.81
N MET A 256 12.07 -13.97 -3.78
CA MET A 256 12.90 -13.75 -2.59
C MET A 256 13.62 -12.41 -2.70
N MET A 257 13.58 -11.64 -1.62
CA MET A 257 14.30 -10.38 -1.53
C MET A 257 15.38 -10.45 -0.47
N GLN A 258 16.62 -10.17 -0.88
CA GLN A 258 17.78 -10.14 -0.01
C GLN A 258 18.70 -8.97 -0.39
N ASP A 259 19.13 -8.21 0.60
CA ASP A 259 20.06 -7.07 0.43
C ASP A 259 19.64 -6.10 -0.69
N GLY A 260 18.34 -5.80 -0.76
CA GLY A 260 17.76 -4.90 -1.76
C GLY A 260 17.65 -5.49 -3.17
N ARG A 261 17.91 -6.79 -3.38
CA ARG A 261 17.83 -7.47 -4.68
C ARG A 261 16.73 -8.50 -4.69
N LEU A 262 16.06 -8.66 -5.84
CA LEU A 262 15.12 -9.74 -6.06
C LEU A 262 15.84 -10.94 -6.69
N HIS A 263 15.63 -12.09 -6.09
CA HIS A 263 15.95 -13.40 -6.64
C HIS A 263 14.63 -14.07 -7.01
N GLN A 264 14.39 -14.30 -8.29
CA GLN A 264 13.21 -15.06 -8.72
C GLN A 264 13.38 -16.50 -8.25
N THR A 265 12.49 -16.96 -7.41
CA THR A 265 12.20 -18.38 -7.27
C THR A 265 11.13 -18.71 -8.30
N ASP A 266 11.28 -19.86 -8.96
CA ASP A 266 10.32 -20.36 -9.94
C ASP A 266 8.89 -20.35 -9.37
N ALA A 267 7.91 -20.33 -10.27
CA ALA A 267 6.49 -20.40 -9.90
C ALA A 267 6.29 -21.42 -8.78
N ASN A 268 5.52 -21.06 -7.75
CA ASN A 268 5.23 -21.99 -6.65
C ASN A 268 4.76 -23.33 -7.24
N PRO A 269 5.52 -24.43 -7.08
CA PRO A 269 5.18 -25.71 -7.72
C PRO A 269 3.87 -26.29 -7.19
N ASN A 270 3.35 -25.71 -6.10
CA ASN A 270 2.09 -26.13 -5.51
C ASN A 270 1.35 -24.89 -4.95
N PRO A 271 0.83 -24.00 -5.82
CA PRO A 271 -0.06 -22.94 -5.34
C PRO A 271 -1.19 -23.67 -4.61
N ALA A 272 -1.51 -23.22 -3.38
CA ALA A 272 -2.68 -23.74 -2.66
C ALA A 272 -3.83 -23.77 -3.68
N PRO A 273 -4.50 -24.92 -3.88
CA PRO A 273 -5.54 -25.04 -4.88
C PRO A 273 -6.51 -23.88 -4.67
N ALA A 274 -6.86 -23.21 -5.73
CA ALA A 274 -7.84 -22.14 -5.70
C ALA A 274 -9.16 -22.73 -5.19
N GLY A 275 -9.35 -22.85 -3.87
CA GLY A 275 -10.47 -23.52 -3.23
C GLY A 275 -10.16 -24.63 -2.24
N GLY A 276 -8.90 -25.02 -1.98
CA GLY A 276 -8.54 -26.11 -1.09
C GLY A 276 -7.95 -25.66 0.24
N GLY A 277 -8.79 -25.27 1.19
CA GLY A 277 -8.34 -24.98 2.55
C GLY A 277 -9.31 -24.05 3.26
N CYS A 278 -10.31 -24.57 3.93
CA CYS A 278 -11.55 -23.94 4.38
C CYS A 278 -12.40 -23.48 3.20
N GLN A 279 -13.32 -24.32 2.79
CA GLN A 279 -14.51 -23.80 2.14
C GLN A 279 -15.15 -22.81 3.14
N PRO A 280 -15.17 -21.51 2.89
CA PRO A 280 -16.22 -20.72 3.45
C PRO A 280 -17.47 -21.33 2.83
N GLN A 281 -18.34 -21.92 3.64
CA GLN A 281 -19.70 -22.29 3.24
C GLN A 281 -20.49 -20.99 3.02
N ALA A 282 -20.06 -20.18 2.08
CA ALA A 282 -20.78 -19.02 1.61
C ALA A 282 -20.45 -18.88 0.13
N ASP A 283 -21.44 -18.97 -0.68
CA ASP A 283 -21.45 -18.49 -2.05
C ASP A 283 -21.11 -17.00 -1.99
N TRP A 284 -19.86 -16.65 -2.32
CA TRP A 284 -19.32 -15.28 -2.22
C TRP A 284 -19.83 -14.38 -3.36
N GLY A 285 -20.89 -14.78 -4.08
CA GLY A 285 -21.57 -13.96 -5.07
C GLY A 285 -22.15 -12.67 -4.47
N TRP A 286 -22.28 -11.63 -5.27
CA TRP A 286 -23.13 -10.50 -4.94
C TRP A 286 -24.54 -11.00 -4.66
N PRO A 287 -25.27 -10.46 -3.65
CA PRO A 287 -26.67 -10.83 -3.43
C PRO A 287 -27.43 -10.72 -4.76
N GLU A 288 -28.25 -11.71 -5.08
CA GLU A 288 -29.09 -11.67 -6.29
C GLU A 288 -29.86 -10.34 -6.34
N GLY A 289 -29.63 -9.56 -7.40
CA GLY A 289 -30.24 -8.24 -7.59
C GLY A 289 -29.40 -7.03 -7.14
N ALA A 290 -28.23 -7.22 -6.52
CA ALA A 290 -27.29 -6.12 -6.26
C ALA A 290 -26.30 -6.00 -7.44
N GLU A 291 -26.55 -5.07 -8.35
CA GLU A 291 -25.54 -4.71 -9.34
C GLU A 291 -24.33 -4.09 -8.65
N PRO A 292 -23.10 -4.55 -8.98
CA PRO A 292 -21.89 -3.89 -8.50
C PRO A 292 -21.95 -2.42 -8.97
N PRO A 293 -21.46 -1.45 -8.15
CA PRO A 293 -21.43 -0.05 -8.55
C PRO A 293 -20.80 0.06 -9.93
N SER A 294 -21.58 0.49 -10.91
CA SER A 294 -21.24 0.47 -12.33
C SER A 294 -20.01 1.33 -12.60
N ALA A 295 -19.15 0.83 -13.48
CA ALA A 295 -17.98 1.55 -14.03
C ALA A 295 -18.34 2.86 -14.78
N SER A 296 -19.63 3.20 -14.90
CA SER A 296 -20.15 4.34 -15.64
C SER A 296 -19.81 5.71 -15.01
N LEU A 297 -19.36 5.77 -13.77
CA LEU A 297 -18.88 7.03 -13.17
C LEU A 297 -17.43 7.39 -13.56
N ARG A 298 -16.71 6.53 -14.30
CA ARG A 298 -15.32 6.80 -14.70
C ARG A 298 -15.17 7.57 -16.02
N SER A 299 -16.26 7.94 -16.70
CA SER A 299 -16.27 8.47 -18.09
C SER A 299 -16.62 9.95 -18.21
N ALA A 300 -16.65 10.74 -17.16
CA ALA A 300 -16.78 12.19 -17.28
C ALA A 300 -15.39 12.85 -17.39
N ALA A 301 -14.76 12.70 -18.56
CA ALA A 301 -13.73 13.65 -18.99
C ALA A 301 -14.42 15.00 -19.26
N PRO A 302 -13.86 16.15 -18.86
CA PRO A 302 -14.42 17.44 -19.23
C PRO A 302 -14.31 17.59 -20.76
N ALA A 303 -15.45 17.77 -21.40
CA ALA A 303 -15.54 18.11 -22.82
C ALA A 303 -14.77 19.42 -23.04
N GLY A 304 -13.80 19.38 -23.95
CA GLY A 304 -13.00 20.52 -24.35
C GLY A 304 -13.90 21.65 -24.84
N GLY A 305 -13.62 22.86 -24.36
CA GLY A 305 -14.28 24.07 -24.81
C GLY A 305 -14.07 24.28 -26.30
N SER A 306 -15.16 24.34 -27.02
CA SER A 306 -15.18 24.81 -28.41
C SER A 306 -15.00 26.33 -28.42
N GLU A 307 -13.90 26.78 -28.97
CA GLU A 307 -13.73 28.18 -29.42
C GLU A 307 -14.84 28.56 -30.40
N THR A 308 -15.63 29.52 -30.01
CA THR A 308 -16.53 30.20 -30.93
C THR A 308 -15.82 31.44 -31.47
N THR A 309 -15.33 31.33 -32.68
CA THR A 309 -14.87 32.46 -33.51
C THR A 309 -16.04 33.38 -33.80
N ALA A 310 -15.97 34.61 -33.31
CA ALA A 310 -16.83 35.71 -33.76
C ALA A 310 -16.40 36.16 -35.16
N GLY A 311 -17.21 35.92 -36.15
CA GLY A 311 -17.14 36.58 -37.47
C GLY A 311 -18.13 37.73 -37.51
N GLY A 312 -17.64 38.94 -37.83
CA GLY A 312 -18.40 40.15 -37.90
C GLY A 312 -19.22 40.28 -39.19
N ALA A 313 -20.01 41.28 -39.21
CA ALA A 313 -20.41 42.23 -40.23
C ALA A 313 -21.92 42.51 -40.25
N ARG A 314 -22.15 43.78 -40.12
CA ARG A 314 -23.31 44.64 -40.48
C ARG A 314 -24.36 44.87 -39.41
#